data_884af420cccda8d2c95a07cd96dffc74
#
_entry.id   884af420cccda8d2c95a07cd96dffc74
#
_cell.length_a   1.000
_cell.length_b   1.000
_cell.length_c   1.000
_cell.angle_alpha   90.00
_cell.angle_beta   90.00
_cell.angle_gamma   90.00
#
_symmetry.space_group_name_H-M   'P 1'
#
loop_
_entity.id
_entity.type
_entity.pdbx_description
1 polymer ?
#
loop_
_entity_poly.entity_id
_entity_poly.type
_entity_poly.pdbx_seq_one_letter_code
_entity_poly.pdbx_strand_id
1 'polypeptide(L)'
;MNASNRKYSTAXIMRFLIPSLLGIFLFLVPVPQDGTLNTVLGIIIDWAKDAFKPFLTVTAMILVVLSAIITVYATLLKPSSIMKNQFFKDLFVVGPLWFVSRLAGAIFFIMIFYKIGPEAIWSMDTGGTPALVLAPSLLVIFSVLAAAVSLLTDFGLMEYVGTLARPLMQPLFKLPGRSAIDCLASWLGSNSVGVVITTRLHDAGYYSDREASIIATSFSVISVAYIYVMADFVGLPHMYFQILIAIYIVSLILAILAPRIWPLKNIPDTYSGRSGQQIPEREIPAGYSLSEWALASAVERAKKEGINTIIKTCYQTFSFLVVSTMPLVVSWGTIVLIIATYTPVFQWISLPFEWLLELVRIPEAFKVAPAFVLAFADQFLAAVIGATCTTVAGKFMCACISATGIIYMTEIGVLILNSSIPLNFWELTAIYFIRAVLSVFLLAPFVWLFC
;
A
#
# COMPACT_ATOMS: atom_id res chain seq x y z
N MET A 1 -39.74 -15.09 10.20
CA MET A 1 -39.04 -14.77 11.47
C MET A 1 -38.76 -13.27 11.49
N ASN A 2 -39.43 -12.55 12.37
CA ASN A 2 -39.32 -11.10 12.43
C ASN A 2 -37.91 -10.68 12.83
N ALA A 3 -37.32 -9.77 12.06
CA ALA A 3 -35.97 -9.26 12.23
C ALA A 3 -35.73 -8.53 13.58
N SER A 4 -36.80 -8.14 14.25
CA SER A 4 -36.75 -7.33 15.48
C SER A 4 -36.16 -8.03 16.72
N ASN A 5 -35.86 -9.33 16.66
CA ASN A 5 -35.48 -10.10 17.85
C ASN A 5 -34.10 -10.76 17.78
N ARG A 6 -33.24 -10.43 16.80
CA ARG A 6 -31.84 -10.90 16.83
C ARG A 6 -30.96 -9.90 17.58
N LYS A 7 -31.12 -9.86 18.88
CA LYS A 7 -30.16 -9.14 19.74
C LYS A 7 -28.88 -9.99 19.82
N TYR A 8 -27.83 -9.52 19.19
CA TYR A 8 -26.49 -10.11 19.36
C TYR A 8 -26.13 -9.96 20.86
N SER A 9 -25.55 -11.00 21.42
CA SER A 9 -25.08 -10.91 22.80
C SER A 9 -24.06 -9.75 22.92
N THR A 10 -24.04 -9.10 24.05
CA THR A 10 -23.09 -8.01 24.34
C THR A 10 -21.66 -8.46 24.03
N ALA A 11 -21.34 -9.68 24.36
CA ALA A 11 -20.03 -10.24 24.07
C ALA A 11 -19.68 -10.27 22.55
N UNK A 12 -20.47 -10.45 21.69
CA UNK A 12 -20.32 -10.44 20.39
C UNK A 12 -20.04 -9.22 19.84
N ILE A 13 -20.85 -8.30 20.28
CA ILE A 13 -20.64 -6.91 19.85
C ILE A 13 -19.28 -6.39 20.35
N MET A 14 -18.92 -6.72 21.57
CA MET A 14 -17.62 -6.28 22.13
C MET A 14 -16.42 -6.90 21.37
N ARG A 15 -16.56 -8.10 20.82
CA ARG A 15 -15.52 -8.71 19.98
C ARG A 15 -15.27 -7.90 18.69
N PHE A 16 -16.29 -7.22 18.19
CA PHE A 16 -16.15 -6.30 17.06
C PHE A 16 -15.63 -4.94 17.54
N LEU A 17 -16.32 -4.34 18.53
CA LEU A 17 -16.06 -2.94 18.94
C LEU A 17 -14.67 -2.73 19.54
N ILE A 18 -14.24 -3.61 20.45
CA ILE A 18 -12.97 -3.40 21.17
C ILE A 18 -11.76 -3.40 20.22
N PRO A 19 -11.55 -4.44 19.39
CA PRO A 19 -10.41 -4.41 18.47
C PRO A 19 -10.51 -3.28 17.44
N SER A 20 -11.71 -3.03 16.89
CA SER A 20 -11.91 -1.99 15.89
C SER A 20 -11.62 -0.60 16.47
N LEU A 21 -12.14 -0.29 17.67
CA LEU A 21 -11.87 1.00 18.32
C LEU A 21 -10.41 1.14 18.72
N LEU A 22 -9.79 0.05 19.17
CA LEU A 22 -8.35 0.05 19.48
C LEU A 22 -7.52 0.29 18.23
N GLY A 23 -7.88 -0.33 17.09
CA GLY A 23 -7.23 -0.08 15.80
C GLY A 23 -7.36 1.38 15.37
N ILE A 24 -8.58 1.93 15.44
CA ILE A 24 -8.83 3.35 15.14
C ILE A 24 -7.98 4.24 16.05
N PHE A 25 -7.96 3.94 17.34
CA PHE A 25 -7.19 4.71 18.34
C PHE A 25 -5.70 4.71 18.01
N LEU A 26 -5.13 3.55 17.70
CA LEU A 26 -3.70 3.43 17.43
C LEU A 26 -3.29 4.17 16.15
N PHE A 27 -4.10 4.05 15.08
CA PHE A 27 -3.73 4.54 13.76
C PHE A 27 -4.23 5.95 13.43
N LEU A 28 -5.39 6.35 13.97
CA LEU A 28 -6.11 7.52 13.48
C LEU A 28 -6.35 8.61 14.51
N VAL A 29 -6.18 8.33 15.82
CA VAL A 29 -6.40 9.36 16.82
C VAL A 29 -5.13 10.20 17.01
N PRO A 30 -5.19 11.52 16.72
CA PRO A 30 -4.02 12.39 16.90
C PRO A 30 -3.74 12.63 18.38
N VAL A 31 -2.49 12.49 18.76
CA VAL A 31 -2.00 12.71 20.13
C VAL A 31 -0.91 13.79 20.07
N PRO A 32 -1.00 14.84 20.90
CA PRO A 32 0.07 15.83 20.94
C PRO A 32 1.38 15.23 21.45
N GLN A 33 2.46 15.50 20.73
CA GLN A 33 3.80 15.08 21.10
C GLN A 33 4.79 16.19 20.68
N ASP A 34 5.43 16.80 21.66
CA ASP A 34 6.49 17.81 21.46
C ASP A 34 6.07 18.96 20.52
N GLY A 35 4.82 19.42 20.65
CA GLY A 35 4.28 20.53 19.85
C GLY A 35 3.76 20.15 18.48
N THR A 36 3.80 18.86 18.11
CA THR A 36 3.24 18.34 16.87
C THR A 36 2.19 17.28 17.17
N LEU A 37 1.45 16.87 16.14
CA LEU A 37 0.49 15.76 16.25
C LEU A 37 1.13 14.48 15.71
N ASN A 38 1.06 13.42 16.51
CA ASN A 38 1.51 12.09 16.10
C ASN A 38 0.37 11.10 16.37
N THR A 39 0.51 9.85 15.94
CA THR A 39 -0.40 8.76 16.33
C THR A 39 0.19 8.04 17.54
N VAL A 40 -0.66 7.32 18.26
CA VAL A 40 -0.19 6.42 19.34
C VAL A 40 0.81 5.40 18.76
N LEU A 41 0.49 4.88 17.56
CA LEU A 41 1.38 3.94 16.86
C LEU A 41 2.74 4.58 16.56
N GLY A 42 2.74 5.83 16.09
CA GLY A 42 3.97 6.58 15.82
C GLY A 42 4.83 6.76 17.06
N ILE A 43 4.22 7.08 18.19
CA ILE A 43 4.92 7.20 19.49
C ILE A 43 5.60 5.87 19.85
N ILE A 44 4.89 4.75 19.67
CA ILE A 44 5.44 3.41 19.93
C ILE A 44 6.64 3.13 19.00
N ILE A 45 6.50 3.50 17.72
CA ILE A 45 7.57 3.32 16.71
C ILE A 45 8.82 4.13 17.10
N ASP A 46 8.65 5.41 17.47
CA ASP A 46 9.77 6.28 17.86
C ASP A 46 10.48 5.73 19.09
N TRP A 47 9.70 5.36 20.11
CA TRP A 47 10.26 4.72 21.32
C TRP A 47 11.06 3.47 20.97
N ALA A 48 10.50 2.60 20.11
CA ALA A 48 11.17 1.35 19.73
C ALA A 48 12.43 1.59 18.90
N LYS A 49 12.42 2.59 18.00
CA LYS A 49 13.64 2.97 17.24
C LYS A 49 14.77 3.35 18.20
N ASP A 50 14.47 4.16 19.21
CA ASP A 50 15.48 4.60 20.19
C ASP A 50 15.96 3.45 21.08
N ALA A 51 15.02 2.63 21.58
CA ALA A 51 15.33 1.52 22.50
C ALA A 51 16.21 0.45 21.85
N PHE A 52 15.99 0.16 20.55
CA PHE A 52 16.71 -0.92 19.86
C PHE A 52 17.80 -0.44 18.91
N LYS A 53 18.07 0.87 18.87
CA LYS A 53 19.00 1.53 17.95
C LYS A 53 20.32 0.77 17.70
N PRO A 54 21.04 0.28 18.75
CA PRO A 54 22.33 -0.38 18.53
C PRO A 54 22.26 -1.67 17.72
N PHE A 55 21.11 -2.32 17.68
CA PHE A 55 20.94 -3.64 17.07
C PHE A 55 20.27 -3.59 15.70
N LEU A 56 19.60 -2.48 15.35
CA LEU A 56 18.70 -2.43 14.20
C LEU A 56 19.41 -2.67 12.86
N THR A 57 20.56 -2.04 12.65
CA THR A 57 21.28 -2.13 11.35
C THR A 57 21.76 -3.56 11.10
N VAL A 58 22.37 -4.18 12.12
CA VAL A 58 22.87 -5.56 12.00
C VAL A 58 21.70 -6.53 11.81
N THR A 59 20.62 -6.34 12.57
CA THR A 59 19.43 -7.20 12.45
C THR A 59 18.80 -7.05 11.05
N ALA A 60 18.67 -5.82 10.55
CA ALA A 60 18.13 -5.57 9.20
C ALA A 60 18.99 -6.26 8.14
N MET A 61 20.32 -6.13 8.25
CA MET A 61 21.26 -6.79 7.32
C MET A 61 21.07 -8.31 7.34
N ILE A 62 21.03 -8.91 8.54
CA ILE A 62 20.86 -10.36 8.70
C ILE A 62 19.55 -10.82 8.06
N LEU A 63 18.45 -10.08 8.29
CA LEU A 63 17.14 -10.46 7.75
C LEU A 63 17.10 -10.35 6.22
N VAL A 64 17.73 -9.30 5.65
CA VAL A 64 17.80 -9.15 4.19
C VAL A 64 18.64 -10.28 3.57
N VAL A 65 19.77 -10.62 4.19
CA VAL A 65 20.65 -11.71 3.72
C VAL A 65 19.92 -13.05 3.84
N LEU A 66 19.24 -13.32 4.96
CA LEU A 66 18.46 -14.55 5.15
C LEU A 66 17.33 -14.63 4.12
N SER A 67 16.65 -13.53 3.85
CA SER A 67 15.62 -13.47 2.82
C SER A 67 16.16 -13.91 1.45
N ALA A 68 17.34 -13.43 1.07
CA ALA A 68 18.00 -13.78 -0.19
C ALA A 68 18.38 -15.28 -0.19
N ILE A 69 18.99 -15.77 0.89
CA ILE A 69 19.42 -17.18 1.00
C ILE A 69 18.20 -18.11 0.88
N ILE A 70 17.11 -17.81 1.61
CA ILE A 70 15.91 -18.65 1.58
C ILE A 70 15.24 -18.57 0.20
N THR A 71 15.26 -17.40 -0.45
CA THR A 71 14.72 -17.25 -1.81
C THR A 71 15.49 -18.13 -2.81
N VAL A 72 16.84 -18.15 -2.72
CA VAL A 72 17.67 -19.00 -3.56
C VAL A 72 17.35 -20.49 -3.29
N TYR A 73 17.33 -20.87 -2.00
CA TYR A 73 17.02 -22.23 -1.58
C TYR A 73 15.64 -22.69 -2.09
N ALA A 74 14.62 -21.85 -1.93
CA ALA A 74 13.26 -22.16 -2.35
C ALA A 74 13.13 -22.27 -3.86
N THR A 75 13.83 -21.40 -4.61
CA THR A 75 13.73 -21.35 -6.08
C THR A 75 14.49 -22.50 -6.73
N LEU A 76 15.70 -22.80 -6.25
CA LEU A 76 16.57 -23.81 -6.87
C LEU A 76 16.23 -25.22 -6.42
N LEU A 77 16.02 -25.44 -5.10
CA LEU A 77 15.85 -26.78 -4.53
C LEU A 77 14.38 -27.17 -4.29
N LYS A 78 13.47 -26.21 -4.30
CA LYS A 78 12.01 -26.42 -4.17
C LYS A 78 11.65 -27.39 -3.02
N PRO A 79 12.11 -27.13 -1.79
CA PRO A 79 11.88 -28.05 -0.68
C PRO A 79 10.41 -28.22 -0.36
N SER A 80 10.01 -29.44 -0.02
CA SER A 80 8.61 -29.77 0.27
C SER A 80 8.00 -28.93 1.41
N SER A 81 8.83 -28.54 2.38
CA SER A 81 8.41 -27.69 3.50
C SER A 81 7.90 -26.30 3.05
N ILE A 82 8.51 -25.73 2.00
CA ILE A 82 8.09 -24.45 1.41
C ILE A 82 6.97 -24.67 0.39
N MET A 83 7.11 -25.68 -0.47
CA MET A 83 6.19 -25.89 -1.59
C MET A 83 4.78 -26.31 -1.15
N LYS A 84 4.65 -26.99 0.02
CA LYS A 84 3.35 -27.41 0.56
C LYS A 84 2.58 -26.27 1.22
N ASN A 85 3.26 -25.23 1.69
CA ASN A 85 2.61 -24.10 2.36
C ASN A 85 2.48 -22.96 1.36
N GLN A 86 1.25 -22.63 0.98
CA GLN A 86 0.97 -21.60 -0.05
C GLN A 86 1.60 -20.26 0.34
N PHE A 87 1.52 -19.85 1.60
CA PHE A 87 2.09 -18.57 2.06
C PHE A 87 3.62 -18.53 1.83
N PHE A 88 4.35 -19.59 2.24
CA PHE A 88 5.80 -19.64 2.06
C PHE A 88 6.19 -19.74 0.58
N LYS A 89 5.40 -20.48 -0.19
CA LYS A 89 5.61 -20.58 -1.65
C LYS A 89 5.49 -19.21 -2.29
N ASP A 90 4.42 -18.47 -2.00
CA ASP A 90 4.19 -17.12 -2.56
C ASP A 90 5.25 -16.14 -2.09
N LEU A 91 5.75 -16.29 -0.86
CA LEU A 91 6.74 -15.41 -0.27
C LEU A 91 8.13 -15.59 -0.88
N PHE A 92 8.56 -16.84 -1.12
CA PHE A 92 9.95 -17.15 -1.49
C PHE A 92 10.15 -17.59 -2.94
N VAL A 93 9.12 -18.12 -3.61
CA VAL A 93 9.23 -18.52 -5.01
C VAL A 93 8.71 -17.38 -5.88
N VAL A 94 9.62 -16.55 -6.34
CA VAL A 94 9.31 -15.28 -7.03
C VAL A 94 9.84 -15.29 -8.45
N GLY A 95 9.35 -14.39 -9.29
CA GLY A 95 9.83 -14.23 -10.66
C GLY A 95 11.29 -13.77 -10.72
N PRO A 96 11.93 -13.92 -11.88
CA PRO A 96 13.37 -13.67 -12.02
C PRO A 96 13.79 -12.25 -11.63
N LEU A 97 12.98 -11.25 -11.94
CA LEU A 97 13.28 -9.86 -11.56
C LEU A 97 13.37 -9.70 -10.02
N TRP A 98 12.38 -10.26 -9.32
CA TRP A 98 12.34 -10.18 -7.85
C TRP A 98 13.44 -11.02 -7.20
N PHE A 99 13.74 -12.15 -7.80
CA PHE A 99 14.86 -13.02 -7.38
C PHE A 99 16.17 -12.22 -7.41
N VAL A 100 16.48 -11.61 -8.58
CA VAL A 100 17.71 -10.83 -8.75
C VAL A 100 17.71 -9.61 -7.82
N SER A 101 16.56 -8.94 -7.66
CA SER A 101 16.45 -7.76 -6.77
C SER A 101 16.74 -8.11 -5.31
N ARG A 102 16.26 -9.26 -4.82
CA ARG A 102 16.54 -9.70 -3.44
C ARG A 102 18.02 -10.04 -3.24
N LEU A 103 18.64 -10.71 -4.21
CA LEU A 103 20.07 -11.01 -4.17
C LEU A 103 20.88 -9.71 -4.19
N ALA A 104 20.55 -8.79 -5.08
CA ALA A 104 21.21 -7.49 -5.17
C ALA A 104 21.09 -6.72 -3.84
N GLY A 105 19.91 -6.75 -3.22
CA GLY A 105 19.69 -6.11 -1.92
C GLY A 105 20.60 -6.65 -0.83
N ALA A 106 20.75 -7.98 -0.78
CA ALA A 106 21.66 -8.64 0.19
C ALA A 106 23.13 -8.27 -0.09
N ILE A 107 23.54 -8.36 -1.35
CA ILE A 107 24.91 -8.05 -1.77
C ILE A 107 25.24 -6.57 -1.47
N PHE A 108 24.34 -5.66 -1.88
CA PHE A 108 24.52 -4.23 -1.62
C PHE A 108 24.60 -3.94 -0.11
N PHE A 109 23.72 -4.56 0.70
CA PHE A 109 23.73 -4.34 2.15
C PHE A 109 25.09 -4.72 2.75
N ILE A 110 25.62 -5.89 2.35
CA ILE A 110 26.95 -6.34 2.81
C ILE A 110 28.04 -5.36 2.34
N MET A 111 28.02 -4.98 1.05
CA MET A 111 29.00 -4.03 0.49
C MET A 111 28.97 -2.69 1.22
N ILE A 112 27.78 -2.18 1.49
CA ILE A 112 27.57 -0.89 2.18
C ILE A 112 28.03 -0.97 3.63
N PHE A 113 27.64 -2.02 4.34
CA PHE A 113 27.95 -2.19 5.77
C PHE A 113 29.45 -2.28 6.00
N TYR A 114 30.17 -3.02 5.15
CA TYR A 114 31.60 -3.23 5.27
C TYR A 114 32.41 -2.27 4.40
N LYS A 115 31.77 -1.36 3.64
CA LYS A 115 32.40 -0.39 2.71
C LYS A 115 33.29 -1.09 1.69
N ILE A 116 32.77 -2.14 1.06
CA ILE A 116 33.47 -2.95 0.05
C ILE A 116 33.05 -2.50 -1.34
N GLY A 117 34.00 -2.34 -2.26
CA GLY A 117 33.74 -2.00 -3.66
C GLY A 117 33.66 -0.51 -3.93
N PRO A 118 33.06 -0.11 -5.05
CA PRO A 118 33.03 1.31 -5.45
C PRO A 118 32.30 2.20 -4.44
N GLU A 119 32.83 3.39 -4.19
CA GLU A 119 32.24 4.38 -3.32
C GLU A 119 30.81 4.74 -3.74
N ALA A 120 30.53 4.71 -5.05
CA ALA A 120 29.19 4.94 -5.59
C ALA A 120 28.12 4.01 -5.01
N ILE A 121 28.50 2.83 -4.48
CA ILE A 121 27.54 1.89 -3.86
C ILE A 121 27.34 2.22 -2.38
N TRP A 122 28.44 2.51 -1.63
CA TRP A 122 28.34 2.60 -0.16
C TRP A 122 28.33 4.04 0.38
N SER A 123 28.44 5.05 -0.49
CA SER A 123 28.32 6.45 -0.08
C SER A 123 26.94 6.71 0.58
N MET A 124 26.90 7.63 1.54
CA MET A 124 25.63 8.05 2.18
C MET A 124 24.69 8.75 1.20
N ASP A 125 25.22 9.33 0.12
CA ASP A 125 24.40 9.97 -0.93
C ASP A 125 23.70 8.93 -1.83
N THR A 126 24.10 7.67 -1.74
CA THR A 126 23.56 6.59 -2.56
C THR A 126 23.10 5.42 -1.66
N GLY A 127 23.78 4.28 -1.70
CA GLY A 127 23.34 3.07 -0.98
C GLY A 127 23.41 3.17 0.55
N GLY A 128 24.25 4.03 1.09
CA GLY A 128 24.32 4.23 2.54
C GLY A 128 22.98 4.62 3.15
N THR A 129 22.24 5.51 2.51
CA THR A 129 20.93 5.94 3.00
C THR A 129 19.91 4.77 3.05
N PRO A 130 19.61 4.04 1.95
CA PRO A 130 18.66 2.93 2.04
C PRO A 130 19.09 1.81 3.00
N ALA A 131 20.37 1.47 3.08
CA ALA A 131 20.82 0.33 3.88
C ALA A 131 21.04 0.68 5.37
N LEU A 132 21.69 1.82 5.67
CA LEU A 132 22.10 2.13 7.05
C LEU A 132 21.13 3.04 7.80
N VAL A 133 20.25 3.75 7.09
CA VAL A 133 19.27 4.66 7.71
C VAL A 133 17.85 4.10 7.56
N LEU A 134 17.44 3.76 6.33
CA LEU A 134 16.06 3.41 6.03
C LEU A 134 15.71 1.99 6.44
N ALA A 135 16.51 0.99 6.09
CA ALA A 135 16.20 -0.41 6.41
C ALA A 135 16.10 -0.65 7.93
N PRO A 136 16.98 -0.13 8.78
CA PRO A 136 16.82 -0.23 10.24
C PRO A 136 15.53 0.41 10.76
N SER A 137 15.20 1.59 10.25
CA SER A 137 13.96 2.30 10.61
C SER A 137 12.73 1.48 10.20
N LEU A 138 12.74 0.98 8.94
CA LEU A 138 11.65 0.16 8.41
C LEU A 138 11.45 -1.14 9.20
N LEU A 139 12.51 -1.74 9.71
CA LEU A 139 12.40 -2.96 10.52
C LEU A 139 11.50 -2.71 11.73
N VAL A 140 11.69 -1.60 12.45
CA VAL A 140 10.85 -1.23 13.61
C VAL A 140 9.43 -0.94 13.15
N ILE A 141 9.28 -0.11 12.11
CA ILE A 141 7.97 0.27 11.59
C ILE A 141 7.17 -0.99 11.20
N PHE A 142 7.81 -1.90 10.43
CA PHE A 142 7.16 -3.14 9.98
C PHE A 142 6.76 -4.04 11.16
N SER A 143 7.57 -4.10 12.20
CA SER A 143 7.29 -4.90 13.40
C SER A 143 6.04 -4.38 14.13
N VAL A 144 5.98 -3.07 14.36
CA VAL A 144 4.87 -2.44 15.08
C VAL A 144 3.59 -2.47 14.24
N LEU A 145 3.69 -2.18 12.94
CA LEU A 145 2.54 -2.22 12.04
C LEU A 145 1.96 -3.64 11.93
N ALA A 146 2.83 -4.65 11.79
CA ALA A 146 2.38 -6.04 11.66
C ALA A 146 1.59 -6.48 12.90
N ALA A 147 2.01 -6.03 14.08
CA ALA A 147 1.33 -6.34 15.34
C ALA A 147 -0.06 -5.67 15.44
N ALA A 148 -0.22 -4.49 14.85
CA ALA A 148 -1.41 -3.66 15.05
C ALA A 148 -2.45 -3.77 13.91
N VAL A 149 -2.03 -4.09 12.68
CA VAL A 149 -2.89 -4.00 11.48
C VAL A 149 -4.14 -4.89 11.58
N SER A 150 -4.01 -6.05 12.19
CA SER A 150 -5.12 -7.01 12.37
C SER A 150 -6.33 -6.37 13.08
N LEU A 151 -6.07 -5.41 13.97
CA LEU A 151 -7.14 -4.71 14.71
C LEU A 151 -8.05 -3.91 13.77
N LEU A 152 -7.49 -3.38 12.68
CA LEU A 152 -8.27 -2.66 11.67
C LEU A 152 -8.95 -3.61 10.67
N THR A 153 -8.28 -4.72 10.31
CA THR A 153 -8.66 -5.50 9.14
C THR A 153 -9.53 -6.72 9.46
N ASP A 154 -9.31 -7.36 10.61
CA ASP A 154 -9.84 -8.71 10.81
C ASP A 154 -11.11 -8.76 11.68
N PHE A 155 -11.42 -7.71 12.43
CA PHE A 155 -12.49 -7.75 13.44
C PHE A 155 -13.80 -7.08 13.02
N GLY A 156 -14.00 -6.89 11.69
CA GLY A 156 -15.31 -6.49 11.16
C GLY A 156 -15.48 -5.01 10.87
N LEU A 157 -14.45 -4.18 11.10
CA LEU A 157 -14.52 -2.75 10.80
C LEU A 157 -14.79 -2.51 9.31
N MET A 158 -14.11 -3.29 8.46
CA MET A 158 -14.27 -3.18 7.00
C MET A 158 -15.69 -3.55 6.58
N GLU A 159 -16.25 -4.61 7.15
CA GLU A 159 -17.62 -5.05 6.87
C GLU A 159 -18.64 -4.00 7.30
N TYR A 160 -18.41 -3.36 8.46
CA TYR A 160 -19.31 -2.32 8.97
C TYR A 160 -19.32 -1.11 8.04
N VAL A 161 -18.13 -0.51 7.81
CA VAL A 161 -18.00 0.71 7.00
C VAL A 161 -18.34 0.44 5.54
N GLY A 162 -17.91 -0.72 5.00
CA GLY A 162 -18.19 -1.12 3.63
C GLY A 162 -19.68 -1.28 3.36
N THR A 163 -20.41 -1.89 4.31
CA THR A 163 -21.85 -2.03 4.17
C THR A 163 -22.54 -0.66 4.15
N LEU A 164 -22.11 0.27 5.03
CA LEU A 164 -22.67 1.61 5.06
C LEU A 164 -22.36 2.40 3.77
N ALA A 165 -21.22 2.13 3.12
CA ALA A 165 -20.81 2.80 1.90
C ALA A 165 -21.52 2.28 0.64
N ARG A 166 -22.20 1.12 0.70
CA ARG A 166 -22.83 0.47 -0.47
C ARG A 166 -23.67 1.41 -1.34
N PRO A 167 -24.57 2.25 -0.78
CA PRO A 167 -25.42 3.10 -1.64
C PRO A 167 -24.66 4.17 -2.41
N LEU A 168 -23.40 4.46 -2.04
CA LEU A 168 -22.58 5.45 -2.72
C LEU A 168 -21.84 4.87 -3.93
N MET A 169 -21.69 3.55 -4.01
CA MET A 169 -20.82 2.90 -5.00
C MET A 169 -21.30 3.11 -6.44
N GLN A 170 -22.60 2.89 -6.71
CA GLN A 170 -23.12 2.98 -8.06
C GLN A 170 -23.12 4.41 -8.61
N PRO A 171 -23.65 5.43 -7.89
CA PRO A 171 -23.69 6.78 -8.45
C PRO A 171 -22.30 7.44 -8.58
N LEU A 172 -21.39 7.19 -7.64
CA LEU A 172 -20.08 7.85 -7.66
C LEU A 172 -19.08 7.11 -8.55
N PHE A 173 -18.98 5.78 -8.39
CA PHE A 173 -17.89 5.01 -8.99
C PHE A 173 -18.34 4.08 -10.12
N LYS A 174 -19.65 4.00 -10.39
CA LYS A 174 -20.26 3.05 -11.36
C LYS A 174 -19.91 1.60 -11.01
N LEU A 175 -19.94 1.28 -9.72
CA LEU A 175 -19.59 -0.03 -9.19
C LEU A 175 -20.77 -0.60 -8.39
N PRO A 176 -20.93 -1.94 -8.33
CA PRO A 176 -21.96 -2.54 -7.49
C PRO A 176 -21.71 -2.27 -6.02
N GLY A 177 -22.76 -2.17 -5.21
CA GLY A 177 -22.65 -1.88 -3.79
C GLY A 177 -21.76 -2.86 -3.03
N ARG A 178 -21.74 -4.14 -3.47
CA ARG A 178 -20.88 -5.18 -2.86
C ARG A 178 -19.41 -4.83 -2.87
N SER A 179 -18.97 -4.06 -3.87
CA SER A 179 -17.53 -3.70 -4.01
C SER A 179 -17.04 -2.78 -2.91
N ALA A 180 -17.93 -2.13 -2.14
CA ALA A 180 -17.53 -1.25 -1.05
C ALA A 180 -16.63 -1.96 -0.03
N ILE A 181 -16.94 -3.23 0.28
CA ILE A 181 -16.16 -4.01 1.24
C ILE A 181 -14.76 -4.30 0.69
N ASP A 182 -14.67 -4.67 -0.59
CA ASP A 182 -13.40 -4.97 -1.25
C ASP A 182 -12.52 -3.72 -1.36
N CYS A 183 -13.13 -2.59 -1.72
CA CYS A 183 -12.44 -1.30 -1.82
C CYS A 183 -11.86 -0.89 -0.46
N LEU A 184 -12.63 -1.06 0.61
CA LEU A 184 -12.17 -0.76 1.97
C LEU A 184 -11.11 -1.76 2.45
N ALA A 185 -11.22 -3.02 2.05
CA ALA A 185 -10.21 -4.03 2.38
C ALA A 185 -8.84 -3.63 1.82
N SER A 186 -8.82 -3.06 0.62
CA SER A 186 -7.57 -2.51 0.03
C SER A 186 -7.06 -1.31 0.83
N TRP A 187 -7.93 -0.36 1.15
CA TRP A 187 -7.55 0.91 1.79
C TRP A 187 -7.09 0.74 3.23
N LEU A 188 -7.69 -0.17 3.99
CA LEU A 188 -7.33 -0.40 5.40
C LEU A 188 -6.28 -1.49 5.55
N GLY A 189 -6.37 -2.52 4.71
CA GLY A 189 -5.53 -3.72 4.79
C GLY A 189 -4.34 -3.69 3.83
N SER A 190 -4.44 -4.43 2.74
CA SER A 190 -3.37 -4.57 1.76
C SER A 190 -3.92 -4.42 0.35
N ASN A 191 -3.34 -3.51 -0.40
CA ASN A 191 -3.69 -3.24 -1.80
C ASN A 191 -3.54 -4.50 -2.69
N SER A 192 -2.49 -5.28 -2.49
CA SER A 192 -2.28 -6.52 -3.26
C SER A 192 -3.35 -7.57 -2.95
N VAL A 193 -3.73 -7.70 -1.69
CA VAL A 193 -4.85 -8.59 -1.29
C VAL A 193 -6.14 -8.11 -1.96
N GLY A 194 -6.37 -6.81 -2.01
CA GLY A 194 -7.53 -6.23 -2.71
C GLY A 194 -7.59 -6.66 -4.17
N VAL A 195 -6.48 -6.57 -4.90
CA VAL A 195 -6.42 -7.00 -6.32
C VAL A 195 -6.73 -8.50 -6.46
N VAL A 196 -6.17 -9.32 -5.56
CA VAL A 196 -6.42 -10.78 -5.58
C VAL A 196 -7.90 -11.08 -5.34
N ILE A 197 -8.53 -10.41 -4.37
CA ILE A 197 -9.96 -10.57 -4.09
C ILE A 197 -10.78 -10.15 -5.32
N THR A 198 -10.47 -9.00 -5.90
CA THR A 198 -11.14 -8.48 -7.11
C THR A 198 -11.04 -9.49 -8.25
N THR A 199 -9.86 -10.07 -8.47
CA THR A 199 -9.64 -11.09 -9.51
C THR A 199 -10.52 -12.33 -9.28
N ARG A 200 -10.55 -12.82 -8.05
CA ARG A 200 -11.38 -13.99 -7.69
C ARG A 200 -12.87 -13.72 -7.90
N LEU A 201 -13.33 -12.53 -7.53
CA LEU A 201 -14.74 -12.16 -7.69
C LEU A 201 -15.09 -11.91 -9.15
N HIS A 202 -14.15 -11.40 -9.95
CA HIS A 202 -14.27 -11.30 -11.41
C HIS A 202 -14.40 -12.70 -12.03
N ASP A 203 -13.49 -13.61 -11.69
CA ASP A 203 -13.51 -15.01 -12.17
C ASP A 203 -14.83 -15.72 -11.81
N ALA A 204 -15.38 -15.41 -10.65
CA ALA A 204 -16.62 -16.02 -10.16
C ALA A 204 -17.90 -15.38 -10.74
N GLY A 205 -17.77 -14.28 -11.52
CA GLY A 205 -18.93 -13.62 -12.13
C GLY A 205 -19.61 -12.57 -11.26
N TYR A 206 -18.96 -12.13 -10.21
CA TYR A 206 -19.49 -11.04 -9.35
C TYR A 206 -19.22 -9.67 -9.93
N TYR A 207 -18.15 -9.52 -10.70
CA TYR A 207 -17.75 -8.25 -11.33
C TYR A 207 -17.62 -8.40 -12.84
N SER A 208 -18.05 -7.39 -13.57
CA SER A 208 -17.79 -7.30 -15.01
C SER A 208 -16.32 -6.93 -15.26
N ASP A 209 -15.89 -7.05 -16.51
CA ASP A 209 -14.56 -6.66 -16.98
C ASP A 209 -14.25 -5.20 -16.62
N ARG A 210 -15.22 -4.30 -16.82
CA ARG A 210 -15.08 -2.87 -16.47
C ARG A 210 -15.01 -2.67 -14.98
N GLU A 211 -15.91 -3.31 -14.21
CA GLU A 211 -15.95 -3.16 -12.74
C GLU A 211 -14.65 -3.63 -12.11
N ALA A 212 -14.17 -4.82 -12.48
CA ALA A 212 -12.92 -5.37 -11.96
C ALA A 212 -11.73 -4.45 -12.30
N SER A 213 -11.69 -3.92 -13.53
CA SER A 213 -10.63 -3.00 -13.96
C SER A 213 -10.64 -1.70 -13.14
N ILE A 214 -11.83 -1.12 -12.90
CA ILE A 214 -11.97 0.09 -12.08
C ILE A 214 -11.52 -0.18 -10.64
N ILE A 215 -11.99 -1.27 -10.03
CA ILE A 215 -11.65 -1.59 -8.64
C ILE A 215 -10.13 -1.75 -8.49
N ALA A 216 -9.52 -2.56 -9.34
CA ALA A 216 -8.08 -2.86 -9.26
C ALA A 216 -7.21 -1.63 -9.47
N THR A 217 -7.60 -0.70 -10.37
CA THR A 217 -6.78 0.46 -10.72
C THR A 217 -7.14 1.75 -9.97
N SER A 218 -8.24 1.76 -9.20
CA SER A 218 -8.70 2.99 -8.52
C SER A 218 -8.79 2.84 -7.00
N PHE A 219 -8.88 1.62 -6.49
CA PHE A 219 -9.05 1.39 -5.06
C PHE A 219 -7.90 0.63 -4.40
N SER A 220 -6.86 0.26 -5.14
CA SER A 220 -5.69 -0.40 -4.58
C SER A 220 -4.70 0.59 -3.97
N VAL A 221 -5.22 1.60 -3.26
CA VAL A 221 -4.42 2.60 -2.53
C VAL A 221 -3.70 1.90 -1.38
N ILE A 222 -2.50 2.35 -1.07
CA ILE A 222 -1.75 1.81 0.07
C ILE A 222 -2.51 2.08 1.38
N SER A 223 -2.34 1.17 2.33
CA SER A 223 -3.07 1.21 3.59
C SER A 223 -2.72 2.43 4.44
N VAL A 224 -3.64 2.77 5.36
CA VAL A 224 -3.42 3.78 6.41
C VAL A 224 -2.07 3.58 7.10
N ALA A 225 -1.75 2.33 7.44
CA ALA A 225 -0.48 1.97 8.09
C ALA A 225 0.72 2.30 7.22
N TYR A 226 0.66 1.96 5.92
CA TYR A 226 1.77 2.19 5.00
C TYR A 226 1.97 3.69 4.68
N ILE A 227 0.90 4.48 4.73
CA ILE A 227 1.01 5.95 4.58
C ILE A 227 1.88 6.52 5.73
N TYR A 228 1.75 5.96 6.95
CA TYR A 228 2.66 6.36 8.05
C TYR A 228 4.12 6.05 7.70
N VAL A 229 4.37 4.87 7.11
CA VAL A 229 5.73 4.50 6.64
C VAL A 229 6.27 5.56 5.68
N MET A 230 5.46 5.98 4.71
CA MET A 230 5.87 6.97 3.71
C MET A 230 6.16 8.34 4.37
N ALA A 231 5.27 8.79 5.26
CA ALA A 231 5.42 10.07 5.96
C ALA A 231 6.70 10.09 6.81
N ASP A 232 6.94 9.03 7.57
CA ASP A 232 8.14 8.91 8.41
C ASP A 232 9.41 8.85 7.55
N PHE A 233 9.38 8.08 6.47
CA PHE A 233 10.51 7.87 5.56
C PHE A 233 10.98 9.18 4.92
N VAL A 234 10.05 10.03 4.48
CA VAL A 234 10.42 11.33 3.89
C VAL A 234 10.76 12.38 4.96
N GLY A 235 10.65 12.03 6.24
CA GLY A 235 10.96 12.93 7.35
C GLY A 235 9.82 13.86 7.73
N LEU A 236 8.57 13.46 7.48
CA LEU A 236 7.37 14.24 7.81
C LEU A 236 6.37 13.44 8.68
N PRO A 237 6.81 12.70 9.73
CA PRO A 237 5.85 11.96 10.54
C PRO A 237 4.82 12.87 11.24
N HIS A 238 5.23 14.10 11.58
CA HIS A 238 4.36 15.10 12.19
C HIS A 238 3.25 15.61 11.25
N MET A 239 3.40 15.39 9.94
CA MET A 239 2.39 15.74 8.93
C MET A 239 1.58 14.53 8.43
N TYR A 240 1.65 13.40 9.14
CA TYR A 240 0.96 12.18 8.75
C TYR A 240 -0.52 12.40 8.44
N PHE A 241 -1.23 13.15 9.32
CA PHE A 241 -2.67 13.37 9.11
C PHE A 241 -2.97 14.22 7.87
N GLN A 242 -2.14 15.22 7.59
CA GLN A 242 -2.26 16.06 6.40
C GLN A 242 -2.02 15.22 5.14
N ILE A 243 -0.98 14.38 5.15
CA ILE A 243 -0.65 13.46 4.05
C ILE A 243 -1.80 12.45 3.87
N LEU A 244 -2.29 11.86 4.96
CA LEU A 244 -3.40 10.90 4.94
C LEU A 244 -4.66 11.52 4.30
N ILE A 245 -5.05 12.70 4.75
CA ILE A 245 -6.22 13.43 4.23
C ILE A 245 -6.04 13.72 2.73
N ALA A 246 -4.87 14.24 2.34
CA ALA A 246 -4.58 14.57 0.93
C ALA A 246 -4.67 13.31 0.05
N ILE A 247 -4.02 12.20 0.47
CA ILE A 247 -4.02 10.96 -0.29
C ILE A 247 -5.45 10.44 -0.48
N TYR A 248 -6.23 10.35 0.60
CA TYR A 248 -7.58 9.76 0.50
C TYR A 248 -8.55 10.65 -0.27
N ILE A 249 -8.51 11.98 -0.09
CA ILE A 249 -9.36 12.90 -0.86
C ILE A 249 -8.99 12.83 -2.35
N VAL A 250 -7.70 12.90 -2.67
CA VAL A 250 -7.24 12.83 -4.07
C VAL A 250 -7.57 11.47 -4.69
N SER A 251 -7.32 10.38 -3.96
CA SER A 251 -7.64 9.02 -4.45
C SER A 251 -9.14 8.85 -4.68
N LEU A 252 -9.99 9.43 -3.81
CA LEU A 252 -11.44 9.39 -3.96
C LEU A 252 -11.87 10.15 -5.23
N ILE A 253 -11.34 11.35 -5.44
CA ILE A 253 -11.63 12.15 -6.65
C ILE A 253 -11.19 11.36 -7.90
N LEU A 254 -9.98 10.79 -7.88
CA LEU A 254 -9.46 10.00 -9.00
C LEU A 254 -10.32 8.76 -9.26
N ALA A 255 -10.83 8.11 -8.20
CA ALA A 255 -11.74 6.96 -8.34
C ALA A 255 -13.09 7.35 -8.95
N ILE A 256 -13.59 8.55 -8.64
CA ILE A 256 -14.83 9.09 -9.26
C ILE A 256 -14.59 9.36 -10.75
N LEU A 257 -13.43 9.90 -11.10
CA LEU A 257 -13.08 10.24 -12.48
C LEU A 257 -12.78 9.00 -13.34
N ALA A 258 -12.15 7.98 -12.75
CA ALA A 258 -11.61 6.80 -13.43
C ALA A 258 -12.60 6.14 -14.41
N PRO A 259 -13.85 5.79 -14.02
CA PRO A 259 -14.77 5.14 -14.94
C PRO A 259 -15.27 6.03 -16.07
N ARG A 260 -14.93 7.31 -16.04
CA ARG A 260 -15.37 8.33 -17.01
C ARG A 260 -14.28 8.70 -18.02
N ILE A 261 -13.04 8.21 -17.79
CA ILE A 261 -11.85 8.57 -18.57
C ILE A 261 -11.32 7.31 -19.30
N TRP A 262 -10.81 7.52 -20.52
CA TRP A 262 -10.09 6.47 -21.24
C TRP A 262 -8.84 6.06 -20.43
N PRO A 263 -8.44 4.77 -20.42
CA PRO A 263 -9.03 3.62 -21.12
C PRO A 263 -10.18 2.91 -20.40
N LEU A 264 -10.38 3.16 -19.12
CA LEU A 264 -11.38 2.45 -18.29
C LEU A 264 -12.81 2.63 -18.81
N LYS A 265 -13.14 3.82 -19.32
CA LYS A 265 -14.45 4.12 -19.92
C LYS A 265 -14.79 3.18 -21.08
N ASN A 266 -13.77 2.73 -21.83
CA ASN A 266 -13.96 1.96 -23.05
C ASN A 266 -13.95 0.45 -22.82
N ILE A 267 -13.62 -0.02 -21.60
CA ILE A 267 -13.66 -1.46 -21.30
C ILE A 267 -15.12 -1.91 -21.32
N PRO A 268 -15.42 -3.02 -22.00
CA PRO A 268 -16.80 -3.50 -22.06
C PRO A 268 -17.32 -3.94 -20.69
N ASP A 269 -18.61 -3.71 -20.46
CA ASP A 269 -19.27 -4.09 -19.21
C ASP A 269 -19.84 -5.50 -19.36
N THR A 270 -18.95 -6.47 -19.58
CA THR A 270 -19.27 -7.87 -19.86
C THR A 270 -18.71 -8.76 -18.74
N TYR A 271 -19.35 -9.90 -18.54
CA TYR A 271 -18.95 -10.89 -17.54
C TYR A 271 -18.19 -12.01 -18.27
N SER A 272 -16.88 -11.83 -18.43
CA SER A 272 -16.02 -12.72 -19.21
C SER A 272 -15.13 -13.62 -18.36
N GLY A 273 -15.26 -13.59 -17.04
CA GLY A 273 -14.55 -14.48 -16.14
C GLY A 273 -14.94 -15.95 -16.37
N ARG A 274 -14.39 -16.86 -15.59
CA ARG A 274 -14.58 -18.32 -15.76
C ARG A 274 -16.06 -18.73 -15.77
N SER A 275 -16.92 -18.01 -15.06
CA SER A 275 -18.35 -18.31 -15.01
C SER A 275 -19.11 -17.80 -16.24
N GLY A 276 -18.64 -16.69 -16.82
CA GLY A 276 -19.33 -16.00 -17.92
C GLY A 276 -20.72 -15.49 -17.58
N GLN A 277 -21.09 -15.47 -16.30
CA GLN A 277 -22.43 -15.16 -15.84
C GLN A 277 -22.41 -14.10 -14.75
N GLN A 278 -23.37 -13.17 -14.86
CA GLN A 278 -23.60 -12.18 -13.82
C GLN A 278 -24.26 -12.85 -12.61
N ILE A 279 -23.65 -12.68 -11.43
CA ILE A 279 -24.26 -13.08 -10.16
C ILE A 279 -24.97 -11.85 -9.58
N PRO A 280 -26.30 -11.90 -9.39
CA PRO A 280 -27.02 -10.74 -8.88
C PRO A 280 -26.48 -10.26 -7.54
N GLU A 281 -26.48 -8.95 -7.35
CA GLU A 281 -26.08 -8.36 -6.09
C GLU A 281 -27.04 -8.79 -4.98
N ARG A 282 -26.50 -9.27 -3.87
CA ARG A 282 -27.32 -9.62 -2.70
C ARG A 282 -27.90 -8.34 -2.12
N GLU A 283 -29.21 -8.26 -2.14
CA GLU A 283 -29.93 -7.18 -1.47
C GLU A 283 -29.77 -7.33 0.04
N ILE A 284 -29.98 -6.23 0.75
CA ILE A 284 -30.06 -6.27 2.21
C ILE A 284 -31.22 -7.19 2.57
N PRO A 285 -31.00 -8.18 3.44
CA PRO A 285 -32.09 -9.13 3.75
C PRO A 285 -33.32 -8.40 4.25
N ALA A 286 -34.49 -8.88 3.84
CA ALA A 286 -35.77 -8.31 4.24
C ALA A 286 -35.85 -8.23 5.78
N GLY A 287 -36.21 -7.05 6.28
CA GLY A 287 -36.31 -6.81 7.70
C GLY A 287 -35.07 -6.21 8.37
N TYR A 288 -34.01 -5.93 7.59
CA TYR A 288 -32.84 -5.22 8.11
C TYR A 288 -32.78 -3.81 7.51
N SER A 289 -32.50 -2.83 8.34
CA SER A 289 -32.00 -1.53 7.88
C SER A 289 -30.54 -1.66 7.46
N LEU A 290 -30.02 -0.68 6.71
CA LEU A 290 -28.62 -0.65 6.28
C LEU A 290 -27.65 -0.74 7.48
N SER A 291 -27.92 0.02 8.52
CA SER A 291 -27.07 0.05 9.71
C SER A 291 -27.14 -1.25 10.52
N GLU A 292 -28.32 -1.86 10.60
CA GLU A 292 -28.47 -3.16 11.27
C GLU A 292 -27.73 -4.26 10.50
N TRP A 293 -27.81 -4.22 9.17
CA TRP A 293 -27.08 -5.20 8.34
C TRP A 293 -25.56 -4.97 8.44
N ALA A 294 -25.12 -3.72 8.49
CA ALA A 294 -23.70 -3.39 8.70
C ALA A 294 -23.19 -3.98 10.03
N LEU A 295 -23.94 -3.75 11.10
CA LEU A 295 -23.57 -4.29 12.42
C LEU A 295 -23.61 -5.83 12.43
N ALA A 296 -24.62 -6.43 11.80
CA ALA A 296 -24.74 -7.88 11.68
C ALA A 296 -23.52 -8.48 10.99
N SER A 297 -23.14 -7.90 9.85
CA SER A 297 -21.99 -8.35 9.06
C SER A 297 -20.68 -8.25 9.84
N ALA A 298 -20.47 -7.13 10.53
CA ALA A 298 -19.28 -6.90 11.36
C ALA A 298 -19.19 -7.90 12.52
N VAL A 299 -20.29 -8.11 13.22
CA VAL A 299 -20.34 -9.05 14.36
C VAL A 299 -20.11 -10.49 13.88
N GLU A 300 -20.69 -10.88 12.76
CA GLU A 300 -20.51 -12.23 12.19
C GLU A 300 -19.03 -12.45 11.78
N ARG A 301 -18.36 -11.41 11.26
CA ARG A 301 -16.92 -11.47 10.97
C ARG A 301 -16.14 -11.65 12.27
N ALA A 302 -16.36 -10.77 13.25
CA ALA A 302 -15.63 -10.75 14.51
C ALA A 302 -15.77 -12.05 15.32
N LYS A 303 -16.92 -12.75 15.20
CA LYS A 303 -17.13 -14.04 15.88
C LYS A 303 -16.13 -15.11 15.46
N LYS A 304 -15.68 -15.06 14.20
CA LYS A 304 -14.79 -16.07 13.63
C LYS A 304 -13.33 -15.82 13.99
N GLU A 305 -13.04 -14.62 14.49
CA GLU A 305 -11.67 -14.16 14.69
C GLU A 305 -11.31 -14.12 16.17
N GLY A 306 -10.02 -14.21 16.46
CA GLY A 306 -9.53 -14.23 17.82
C GLY A 306 -8.02 -13.95 17.88
N ILE A 307 -7.41 -14.21 19.02
CA ILE A 307 -5.98 -13.96 19.22
C ILE A 307 -5.10 -14.69 18.21
N ASN A 308 -5.51 -15.88 17.79
CA ASN A 308 -4.79 -16.65 16.78
C ASN A 308 -4.78 -15.93 15.42
N THR A 309 -5.84 -15.19 15.10
CA THR A 309 -5.90 -14.37 13.88
C THR A 309 -4.88 -13.23 13.98
N ILE A 310 -4.85 -12.54 15.12
CA ILE A 310 -3.86 -11.45 15.35
C ILE A 310 -2.45 -11.99 15.15
N ILE A 311 -2.11 -13.09 15.79
CA ILE A 311 -0.77 -13.71 15.70
C ILE A 311 -0.46 -14.10 14.24
N LYS A 312 -1.41 -14.71 13.57
CA LYS A 312 -1.24 -15.14 12.17
C LYS A 312 -1.05 -13.93 11.24
N THR A 313 -1.90 -12.92 11.35
CA THR A 313 -1.81 -11.69 10.53
C THR A 313 -0.49 -10.96 10.82
N CYS A 314 -0.11 -10.84 12.09
CA CYS A 314 1.16 -10.24 12.50
C CYS A 314 2.34 -10.96 11.84
N TYR A 315 2.40 -12.27 11.98
CA TYR A 315 3.47 -13.09 11.41
C TYR A 315 3.51 -12.97 9.87
N GLN A 316 2.36 -13.06 9.22
CA GLN A 316 2.28 -13.00 7.74
C GLN A 316 2.67 -11.61 7.22
N THR A 317 2.17 -10.55 7.86
CA THR A 317 2.46 -9.17 7.47
C THR A 317 3.94 -8.86 7.69
N PHE A 318 4.47 -9.18 8.86
CA PHE A 318 5.90 -8.98 9.18
C PHE A 318 6.79 -9.72 8.18
N SER A 319 6.51 -11.01 7.95
CA SER A 319 7.29 -11.82 7.00
C SER A 319 7.27 -11.22 5.60
N PHE A 320 6.09 -10.79 5.13
CA PHE A 320 5.96 -10.18 3.81
C PHE A 320 6.79 -8.89 3.72
N LEU A 321 6.63 -7.98 4.69
CA LEU A 321 7.31 -6.69 4.66
C LEU A 321 8.84 -6.85 4.75
N VAL A 322 9.32 -7.73 5.62
CA VAL A 322 10.76 -7.95 5.81
C VAL A 322 11.38 -8.71 4.64
N VAL A 323 10.72 -9.78 4.17
CA VAL A 323 11.28 -10.65 3.12
C VAL A 323 11.14 -10.02 1.73
N SER A 324 10.03 -9.35 1.46
CA SER A 324 9.77 -8.77 0.13
C SER A 324 10.21 -7.32 0.04
N THR A 325 9.76 -6.45 0.95
CA THR A 325 9.95 -5.00 0.81
C THR A 325 11.37 -4.55 1.17
N MET A 326 11.92 -5.01 2.30
CA MET A 326 13.24 -4.51 2.75
C MET A 326 14.37 -4.75 1.74
N PRO A 327 14.52 -5.96 1.15
CA PRO A 327 15.56 -6.15 0.13
C PRO A 327 15.39 -5.25 -1.09
N LEU A 328 14.14 -4.97 -1.49
CA LEU A 328 13.84 -4.09 -2.62
C LEU A 328 14.20 -2.63 -2.32
N VAL A 329 13.94 -2.18 -1.10
CA VAL A 329 14.35 -0.82 -0.66
C VAL A 329 15.85 -0.66 -0.78
N VAL A 330 16.62 -1.65 -0.33
CA VAL A 330 18.09 -1.58 -0.41
C VAL A 330 18.56 -1.67 -1.86
N SER A 331 18.07 -2.65 -2.64
CA SER A 331 18.54 -2.84 -4.02
C SER A 331 18.14 -1.69 -4.93
N TRP A 332 16.85 -1.43 -5.06
CA TRP A 332 16.35 -0.40 -5.97
C TRP A 332 16.64 1.00 -5.44
N GLY A 333 16.59 1.20 -4.12
CA GLY A 333 16.98 2.47 -3.50
C GLY A 333 18.42 2.83 -3.83
N THR A 334 19.34 1.88 -3.72
CA THR A 334 20.76 2.09 -4.08
C THR A 334 20.90 2.40 -5.58
N ILE A 335 20.30 1.59 -6.46
CA ILE A 335 20.38 1.77 -7.91
C ILE A 335 19.82 3.14 -8.32
N VAL A 336 18.63 3.48 -7.82
CA VAL A 336 17.97 4.75 -8.16
C VAL A 336 18.80 5.94 -7.69
N LEU A 337 19.33 5.89 -6.48
CA LEU A 337 20.16 7.00 -5.96
C LEU A 337 21.49 7.11 -6.71
N ILE A 338 22.10 6.00 -7.13
CA ILE A 338 23.29 6.03 -8.00
C ILE A 338 22.94 6.74 -9.32
N ILE A 339 21.86 6.32 -9.99
CA ILE A 339 21.44 6.92 -11.27
C ILE A 339 21.11 8.41 -11.06
N ALA A 340 20.40 8.75 -9.98
CA ALA A 340 20.00 10.12 -9.68
C ALA A 340 21.23 11.02 -9.37
N THR A 341 22.23 10.46 -8.70
CA THR A 341 23.43 11.22 -8.29
C THR A 341 24.40 11.44 -9.45
N TYR A 342 24.60 10.40 -10.28
CA TYR A 342 25.66 10.40 -11.28
C TYR A 342 25.19 10.64 -12.71
N THR A 343 23.85 10.68 -12.96
CA THR A 343 23.32 10.86 -14.33
C THR A 343 22.09 11.80 -14.32
N PRO A 344 21.81 12.50 -15.42
CA PRO A 344 20.60 13.32 -15.56
C PRO A 344 19.40 12.58 -16.13
N VAL A 345 19.43 11.25 -16.19
CA VAL A 345 18.41 10.44 -16.88
C VAL A 345 17.01 10.71 -16.34
N PHE A 346 16.88 10.71 -15.00
CA PHE A 346 15.55 10.91 -14.38
C PHE A 346 15.04 12.33 -14.62
N GLN A 347 15.92 13.32 -14.64
CA GLN A 347 15.55 14.70 -14.94
C GLN A 347 14.98 14.79 -16.37
N TRP A 348 15.65 14.17 -17.33
CA TRP A 348 15.19 14.20 -18.74
C TRP A 348 13.80 13.57 -18.91
N ILE A 349 13.61 12.38 -18.32
CA ILE A 349 12.35 11.63 -18.45
C ILE A 349 11.20 12.37 -17.74
N SER A 350 11.50 13.05 -16.66
CA SER A 350 10.50 13.71 -15.82
C SER A 350 10.21 15.17 -16.19
N LEU A 351 10.85 15.71 -17.24
CA LEU A 351 10.63 17.08 -17.69
C LEU A 351 9.15 17.50 -17.79
N PRO A 352 8.26 16.66 -18.35
CA PRO A 352 6.84 17.07 -18.39
C PRO A 352 6.26 17.30 -17.00
N PHE A 353 6.65 16.47 -16.02
CA PHE A 353 6.18 16.64 -14.65
C PHE A 353 6.83 17.87 -13.97
N GLU A 354 8.09 18.16 -14.29
CA GLU A 354 8.75 19.37 -13.81
C GLU A 354 7.95 20.61 -14.22
N TRP A 355 7.60 20.72 -15.51
CA TRP A 355 6.78 21.84 -16.03
C TRP A 355 5.41 21.94 -15.34
N LEU A 356 4.75 20.79 -15.11
CA LEU A 356 3.46 20.76 -14.42
C LEU A 356 3.59 21.21 -12.96
N LEU A 357 4.64 20.78 -12.27
CA LEU A 357 4.91 21.15 -10.88
C LEU A 357 5.24 22.64 -10.75
N GLU A 358 6.03 23.17 -11.70
CA GLU A 358 6.31 24.61 -11.76
C GLU A 358 5.04 25.41 -12.00
N LEU A 359 4.17 24.94 -12.89
CA LEU A 359 2.89 25.59 -13.20
C LEU A 359 2.04 25.75 -11.94
N VAL A 360 2.03 24.73 -11.06
CA VAL A 360 1.29 24.78 -9.79
C VAL A 360 2.17 25.27 -8.62
N ARG A 361 3.35 25.84 -8.92
CA ARG A 361 4.24 26.52 -7.98
C ARG A 361 4.75 25.63 -6.84
N ILE A 362 5.07 24.38 -7.16
CA ILE A 362 5.70 23.48 -6.18
C ILE A 362 7.21 23.76 -6.16
N PRO A 363 7.79 24.06 -4.98
CA PRO A 363 9.24 24.31 -4.89
C PRO A 363 10.02 23.02 -5.18
N GLU A 364 11.25 23.16 -5.63
CA GLU A 364 12.13 22.05 -6.01
C GLU A 364 11.52 21.14 -7.08
N ALA A 365 10.73 21.71 -8.02
CA ALA A 365 10.02 20.93 -9.04
C ALA A 365 10.94 19.92 -9.75
N PHE A 366 12.17 20.32 -10.09
CA PHE A 366 13.13 19.45 -10.78
C PHE A 366 13.56 18.23 -9.94
N LYS A 367 13.57 18.34 -8.60
CA LYS A 367 13.88 17.21 -7.70
C LYS A 367 12.65 16.32 -7.49
N VAL A 368 11.46 16.93 -7.43
CA VAL A 368 10.19 16.22 -7.18
C VAL A 368 9.74 15.46 -8.42
N ALA A 369 9.93 16.02 -9.62
CA ALA A 369 9.42 15.46 -10.87
C ALA A 369 9.77 13.98 -11.09
N PRO A 370 11.02 13.52 -10.84
CA PRO A 370 11.35 12.10 -10.99
C PRO A 370 10.49 11.17 -10.15
N ALA A 371 9.96 11.62 -9.00
CA ALA A 371 9.10 10.79 -8.16
C ALA A 371 7.82 10.38 -8.91
N PHE A 372 7.29 11.26 -9.77
CA PHE A 372 6.06 11.00 -10.54
C PHE A 372 6.27 9.93 -11.63
N VAL A 373 7.49 9.76 -12.10
CA VAL A 373 7.84 8.72 -13.08
C VAL A 373 8.21 7.42 -12.36
N LEU A 374 9.04 7.53 -11.32
CA LEU A 374 9.58 6.36 -10.61
C LEU A 374 8.51 5.61 -9.81
N ALA A 375 7.48 6.30 -9.33
CA ALA A 375 6.37 5.64 -8.63
C ALA A 375 5.64 4.63 -9.51
N PHE A 376 5.70 4.75 -10.84
CA PHE A 376 5.17 3.74 -11.75
C PHE A 376 5.93 2.42 -11.62
N ALA A 377 7.23 2.50 -11.44
CA ALA A 377 8.04 1.28 -11.24
C ALA A 377 7.76 0.69 -9.84
N ASP A 378 7.88 1.52 -8.81
CA ASP A 378 7.65 1.10 -7.43
C ASP A 378 7.24 2.29 -6.56
N GLN A 379 6.22 2.09 -5.74
CA GLN A 379 5.68 3.14 -4.86
C GLN A 379 6.75 3.73 -3.94
N PHE A 380 7.68 2.89 -3.46
CA PHE A 380 8.71 3.32 -2.52
C PHE A 380 9.74 4.24 -3.15
N LEU A 381 9.98 4.12 -4.47
CA LEU A 381 10.96 4.96 -5.17
C LEU A 381 10.60 6.45 -5.12
N ALA A 382 9.30 6.78 -5.16
CA ALA A 382 8.86 8.17 -4.99
C ALA A 382 9.25 8.69 -3.60
N ALA A 383 9.10 7.87 -2.56
CA ALA A 383 9.51 8.27 -1.21
C ALA A 383 11.04 8.39 -1.09
N VAL A 384 11.80 7.54 -1.78
CA VAL A 384 13.28 7.66 -1.84
C VAL A 384 13.67 9.02 -2.41
N ILE A 385 13.04 9.45 -3.49
CA ILE A 385 13.26 10.79 -4.06
C ILE A 385 12.83 11.87 -3.04
N GLY A 386 11.69 11.69 -2.39
CA GLY A 386 11.19 12.60 -1.36
C GLY A 386 12.16 12.81 -0.21
N ALA A 387 12.86 11.75 0.21
CA ALA A 387 13.86 11.83 1.26
C ALA A 387 15.06 12.73 0.87
N THR A 388 15.32 12.90 -0.44
CA THR A 388 16.39 13.79 -0.94
C THR A 388 15.95 15.25 -1.06
N CYS A 389 14.63 15.53 -0.99
CA CYS A 389 14.12 16.91 -1.07
C CYS A 389 14.45 17.68 0.21
N THR A 390 14.65 18.99 0.08
CA THR A 390 14.94 19.86 1.24
C THR A 390 13.67 20.57 1.74
N THR A 391 12.70 20.83 0.84
CA THR A 391 11.47 21.54 1.21
C THR A 391 10.41 20.57 1.72
N VAL A 392 9.59 21.04 2.67
CA VAL A 392 8.43 20.31 3.17
C VAL A 392 7.46 19.99 2.02
N ALA A 393 7.23 20.96 1.13
CA ALA A 393 6.35 20.81 -0.02
C ALA A 393 6.81 19.69 -0.96
N GLY A 394 8.12 19.62 -1.26
CA GLY A 394 8.69 18.56 -2.11
C GLY A 394 8.53 17.18 -1.48
N LYS A 395 8.86 17.07 -0.20
CA LYS A 395 8.68 15.81 0.56
C LYS A 395 7.22 15.38 0.59
N PHE A 396 6.30 16.32 0.83
CA PHE A 396 4.85 16.08 0.87
C PHE A 396 4.34 15.55 -0.49
N MET A 397 4.73 16.20 -1.59
CA MET A 397 4.34 15.76 -2.94
C MET A 397 4.82 14.34 -3.23
N CYS A 398 6.09 14.03 -2.89
CA CYS A 398 6.65 12.70 -3.12
C CYS A 398 5.94 11.62 -2.28
N ALA A 399 5.65 11.92 -1.02
CA ALA A 399 4.91 11.00 -0.15
C ALA A 399 3.50 10.75 -0.71
N CYS A 400 2.83 11.79 -1.20
CA CYS A 400 1.47 11.67 -1.73
C CYS A 400 1.42 10.90 -3.05
N ILE A 401 2.34 11.18 -4.01
CA ILE A 401 2.31 10.46 -5.30
C ILE A 401 2.65 8.97 -5.14
N SER A 402 3.46 8.61 -4.13
CA SER A 402 3.74 7.20 -3.85
C SER A 402 2.46 6.40 -3.57
N ALA A 403 1.40 7.07 -3.11
CA ALA A 403 0.12 6.44 -2.80
C ALA A 403 -0.95 6.69 -3.88
N THR A 404 -1.07 7.93 -4.38
CA THR A 404 -2.17 8.29 -5.31
C THR A 404 -1.98 7.72 -6.70
N GLY A 405 -0.75 7.34 -7.07
CA GLY A 405 -0.46 6.68 -8.35
C GLY A 405 -1.10 5.31 -8.47
N ILE A 406 -1.18 4.57 -7.39
CA ILE A 406 -1.79 3.23 -7.23
C ILE A 406 -1.09 2.15 -8.05
N ILE A 407 -0.92 2.35 -9.37
CA ILE A 407 -0.38 1.33 -10.28
C ILE A 407 1.14 1.44 -10.26
N TYR A 408 1.78 0.60 -9.46
CA TYR A 408 3.22 0.41 -9.49
C TYR A 408 3.50 -1.02 -9.93
N MET A 409 4.50 -1.16 -10.80
CA MET A 409 4.73 -2.42 -11.52
C MET A 409 5.31 -3.52 -10.65
N THR A 410 5.95 -3.16 -9.53
CA THR A 410 6.52 -4.14 -8.59
C THR A 410 5.47 -5.06 -7.96
N GLU A 411 4.24 -4.61 -7.83
CA GLU A 411 3.21 -5.38 -7.14
C GLU A 411 1.86 -5.32 -7.86
N ILE A 412 1.19 -4.18 -7.83
CA ILE A 412 -0.18 -4.03 -8.36
C ILE A 412 -0.21 -4.28 -9.87
N GLY A 413 0.73 -3.70 -10.61
CA GLY A 413 0.79 -3.87 -12.07
C GLY A 413 0.97 -5.33 -12.46
N VAL A 414 1.93 -6.01 -11.81
CA VAL A 414 2.21 -7.44 -12.08
C VAL A 414 1.01 -8.31 -11.69
N LEU A 415 0.36 -8.02 -10.56
CA LEU A 415 -0.83 -8.78 -10.14
C LEU A 415 -1.95 -8.65 -11.17
N ILE A 416 -2.22 -7.44 -11.65
CA ILE A 416 -3.25 -7.22 -12.68
C ILE A 416 -2.88 -7.94 -13.97
N LEU A 417 -1.61 -7.79 -14.45
CA LEU A 417 -1.17 -8.43 -15.70
C LEU A 417 -1.22 -9.95 -15.67
N ASN A 418 -1.09 -10.54 -14.47
CA ASN A 418 -1.16 -12.00 -14.30
C ASN A 418 -2.56 -12.48 -13.89
N SER A 419 -3.55 -11.60 -13.90
CA SER A 419 -4.93 -11.93 -13.52
C SER A 419 -5.84 -12.06 -14.74
N SER A 420 -7.10 -12.35 -14.51
CA SER A 420 -8.14 -12.36 -15.54
C SER A 420 -8.67 -10.96 -15.87
N ILE A 421 -8.23 -9.94 -15.16
CA ILE A 421 -8.67 -8.56 -15.39
C ILE A 421 -8.13 -8.09 -16.75
N PRO A 422 -8.99 -7.63 -17.69
CA PRO A 422 -8.57 -7.41 -19.08
C PRO A 422 -7.86 -6.06 -19.26
N LEU A 423 -6.68 -5.92 -18.66
CA LEU A 423 -5.83 -4.74 -18.80
C LEU A 423 -4.43 -5.17 -19.23
N ASN A 424 -3.91 -4.53 -20.27
CA ASN A 424 -2.53 -4.78 -20.73
C ASN A 424 -1.57 -3.73 -20.17
N PHE A 425 -0.27 -3.96 -20.38
CA PHE A 425 0.79 -3.07 -19.87
C PHE A 425 0.60 -1.61 -20.32
N TRP A 426 0.22 -1.40 -21.57
CA TRP A 426 0.09 -0.03 -22.10
C TRP A 426 -1.12 0.69 -21.53
N GLU A 427 -2.20 -0.04 -21.28
CA GLU A 427 -3.38 0.52 -20.60
C GLU A 427 -3.06 0.88 -19.16
N LEU A 428 -2.34 0.01 -18.43
CA LEU A 428 -1.89 0.30 -17.06
C LEU A 428 -0.98 1.53 -17.03
N THR A 429 -0.06 1.63 -18.00
CA THR A 429 0.83 2.79 -18.16
C THR A 429 0.00 4.06 -18.37
N ALA A 430 -0.97 4.02 -19.29
CA ALA A 430 -1.84 5.17 -19.57
C ALA A 430 -2.63 5.58 -18.33
N ILE A 431 -3.25 4.61 -17.63
CA ILE A 431 -4.01 4.89 -16.39
C ILE A 431 -3.10 5.55 -15.35
N TYR A 432 -1.91 4.99 -15.15
CA TYR A 432 -0.95 5.55 -14.18
C TYR A 432 -0.61 7.02 -14.52
N PHE A 433 -0.19 7.28 -15.77
CA PHE A 433 0.27 8.63 -16.12
C PHE A 433 -0.88 9.65 -16.13
N ILE A 434 -2.10 9.26 -16.49
CA ILE A 434 -3.28 10.11 -16.35
C ILE A 434 -3.51 10.45 -14.86
N ARG A 435 -3.46 9.43 -13.98
CA ARG A 435 -3.58 9.64 -12.53
C ARG A 435 -2.48 10.55 -11.99
N ALA A 436 -1.24 10.34 -12.45
CA ALA A 436 -0.08 11.15 -12.02
C ALA A 436 -0.25 12.62 -12.41
N VAL A 437 -0.67 12.90 -13.66
CA VAL A 437 -0.93 14.27 -14.13
C VAL A 437 -2.04 14.91 -13.29
N LEU A 438 -3.16 14.20 -13.12
CA LEU A 438 -4.28 14.73 -12.32
C LEU A 438 -3.85 14.94 -10.86
N SER A 439 -2.99 14.05 -10.32
CA SER A 439 -2.48 14.16 -8.95
C SER A 439 -1.68 15.46 -8.73
N VAL A 440 -0.92 15.93 -9.73
CA VAL A 440 -0.21 17.23 -9.62
C VAL A 440 -1.20 18.33 -9.26
N PHE A 441 -2.31 18.42 -10.01
CA PHE A 441 -3.29 19.48 -9.82
C PHE A 441 -4.13 19.31 -8.56
N LEU A 442 -4.46 18.07 -8.23
CA LEU A 442 -5.31 17.76 -7.06
C LEU A 442 -4.53 17.86 -5.73
N LEU A 443 -3.22 17.59 -5.76
CA LEU A 443 -2.37 17.69 -4.55
C LEU A 443 -1.90 19.12 -4.28
N ALA A 444 -1.76 19.95 -5.32
CA ALA A 444 -1.26 21.33 -5.18
C ALA A 444 -2.01 22.15 -4.12
N PRO A 445 -3.36 22.14 -4.06
CA PRO A 445 -4.07 22.87 -3.00
C PRO A 445 -3.70 22.42 -1.58
N PHE A 446 -3.41 21.12 -1.39
CA PHE A 446 -3.02 20.61 -0.08
C PHE A 446 -1.61 21.08 0.29
N VAL A 447 -0.70 21.15 -0.69
CA VAL A 447 0.63 21.73 -0.47
C VAL A 447 0.52 23.20 -0.06
N TRP A 448 -0.27 24.00 -0.80
CA TRP A 448 -0.45 25.42 -0.49
C TRP A 448 -1.10 25.65 0.88
N LEU A 449 -1.92 24.69 1.34
CA LEU A 449 -2.61 24.79 2.62
C LEU A 449 -1.74 24.35 3.79
N PHE A 450 -0.94 23.30 3.61
CA PHE A 450 -0.24 22.62 4.73
C PHE A 450 1.27 22.90 4.77
N CYS A 451 1.87 23.32 3.66
CA CYS A 451 3.32 23.52 3.55
C CYS A 451 3.69 24.98 3.27
#